data_215b2e14bc10555261ca4e2bd692697b
#
_entry.id   215b2e14bc10555261ca4e2bd692697b
#
_cell.length_a   1.000
_cell.length_b   1.000
_cell.length_c   1.000
_cell.angle_alpha   90.00
_cell.angle_beta   90.00
_cell.angle_gamma   90.00
#
_symmetry.space_group_name_H-M   'P 1'
#
loop_
_entity.id
_entity.type
_entity.pdbx_description
1 polymer ?
#
loop_
_entity_poly.entity_id
_entity_poly.type
_entity_poly.pdbx_seq_one_letter_code
_entity_poly.pdbx_strand_id
1 'polypeptide(L)'
;FNIVSESAVAAGIRRLECLTGRGAEKFVQDIEDKLHAASNILKTNPNDLENRIKQLLDEKKKLENDLFEVKKRFASNKAADNRDNFELVNGVKFVGRAIPNVHPKELKAFIDEITPELGSGIVVLASNKDDKASIVVGVTKDLTGRYSAIDLVRIASQTVGGQGGGGRPDMAQAGGPNGEKIADAINAVKEAI
;
A
#
# COMPACT_ATOMS: atom_id res chain seq x y z
N PHE A 1 18.79 44.67 -9.12
CA PHE A 1 17.42 44.79 -8.66
C PHE A 1 16.68 43.49 -8.92
N ASN A 2 16.10 42.90 -7.90
CA ASN A 2 15.33 41.67 -8.00
C ASN A 2 14.04 41.76 -7.18
N ILE A 3 12.93 41.32 -7.74
CA ILE A 3 11.64 41.23 -7.03
C ILE A 3 11.58 39.85 -6.37
N VAL A 4 11.48 39.82 -5.04
CA VAL A 4 11.49 38.58 -4.26
C VAL A 4 10.08 38.05 -4.03
N SER A 5 9.16 38.95 -3.70
CA SER A 5 7.76 38.56 -3.44
C SER A 5 6.79 39.69 -3.75
N GLU A 6 5.57 39.30 -4.04
CA GLU A 6 4.40 40.17 -4.17
C GLU A 6 3.25 39.56 -3.39
N SER A 7 2.60 40.34 -2.52
CA SER A 7 1.49 39.90 -1.72
C SER A 7 0.41 40.98 -1.58
N ALA A 8 -0.86 40.56 -1.38
CA ALA A 8 -1.95 41.48 -1.05
C ALA A 8 -1.93 41.75 0.45
N VAL A 9 -1.98 43.02 0.85
CA VAL A 9 -2.02 43.44 2.27
C VAL A 9 -3.44 43.84 2.66
N ALA A 10 -4.20 44.49 1.76
CA ALA A 10 -5.58 44.85 1.93
C ALA A 10 -6.28 44.96 0.56
N ALA A 11 -7.59 45.19 0.57
CA ALA A 11 -8.33 45.43 -0.67
C ALA A 11 -7.73 46.60 -1.47
N GLY A 12 -7.21 46.28 -2.66
CA GLY A 12 -6.58 47.25 -3.55
C GLY A 12 -5.14 47.66 -3.20
N ILE A 13 -4.52 47.10 -2.15
CA ILE A 13 -3.15 47.41 -1.75
C ILE A 13 -2.27 46.16 -1.89
N ARG A 14 -1.20 46.31 -2.70
CA ARG A 14 -0.21 45.26 -2.90
C ARG A 14 1.16 45.65 -2.36
N ARG A 15 1.80 44.72 -1.66
CA ARG A 15 3.17 44.85 -1.14
C ARG A 15 4.13 44.18 -2.10
N LEU A 16 5.17 44.91 -2.46
CA LEU A 16 6.28 44.39 -3.27
C LEU A 16 7.54 44.37 -2.42
N GLU A 17 8.19 43.23 -2.36
CA GLU A 17 9.51 43.11 -1.70
C GLU A 17 10.60 42.98 -2.77
N CYS A 18 11.58 43.88 -2.70
CA CYS A 18 12.64 43.97 -3.68
C CYS A 18 14.00 44.01 -3.00
N LEU A 19 14.98 43.41 -3.66
CA LEU A 19 16.39 43.47 -3.27
C LEU A 19 17.19 44.25 -4.31
N THR A 20 18.20 45.03 -3.84
CA THR A 20 19.11 45.79 -4.68
C THR A 20 20.57 45.60 -4.25
N GLY A 21 21.51 45.94 -5.12
CA GLY A 21 22.95 45.84 -4.86
C GLY A 21 23.36 44.44 -4.41
N ARG A 22 24.22 44.36 -3.40
CA ARG A 22 24.75 43.09 -2.87
C ARG A 22 23.68 42.12 -2.37
N GLY A 23 22.53 42.64 -1.91
CA GLY A 23 21.41 41.78 -1.49
C GLY A 23 20.80 41.02 -2.66
N ALA A 24 20.64 41.67 -3.83
CA ALA A 24 20.15 41.04 -5.04
C ALA A 24 21.14 40.01 -5.61
N GLU A 25 22.44 40.35 -5.61
CA GLU A 25 23.51 39.42 -6.03
C GLU A 25 23.53 38.16 -5.19
N LYS A 26 23.53 38.32 -3.85
CA LYS A 26 23.50 37.18 -2.93
C LYS A 26 22.25 36.32 -3.12
N PHE A 27 21.09 36.93 -3.31
CA PHE A 27 19.83 36.19 -3.54
C PHE A 27 19.90 35.32 -4.81
N VAL A 28 20.45 35.84 -5.90
CA VAL A 28 20.64 35.08 -7.15
C VAL A 28 21.64 33.95 -6.93
N GLN A 29 22.75 34.22 -6.26
CA GLN A 29 23.79 33.23 -5.96
C GLN A 29 23.23 32.08 -5.09
N ASP A 30 22.46 32.41 -4.07
CA ASP A 30 21.80 31.40 -3.21
C ASP A 30 20.82 30.50 -4.00
N ILE A 31 20.15 31.03 -5.04
CA ILE A 31 19.28 30.25 -5.94
C ILE A 31 20.11 29.36 -6.86
N GLU A 32 21.17 29.88 -7.47
CA GLU A 32 22.09 29.13 -8.33
C GLU A 32 22.74 27.99 -7.58
N ASP A 33 23.22 28.23 -6.34
CA ASP A 33 23.81 27.20 -5.49
C ASP A 33 22.81 26.09 -5.16
N LYS A 34 21.56 26.42 -4.85
CA LYS A 34 20.49 25.42 -4.64
C LYS A 34 20.20 24.61 -5.88
N LEU A 35 20.15 25.25 -7.05
CA LEU A 35 19.92 24.60 -8.34
C LEU A 35 21.07 23.64 -8.67
N HIS A 36 22.32 24.07 -8.48
CA HIS A 36 23.50 23.22 -8.66
C HIS A 36 23.53 22.06 -7.67
N ALA A 37 23.18 22.30 -6.41
CA ALA A 37 23.10 21.24 -5.40
C ALA A 37 22.05 20.17 -5.77
N ALA A 38 20.86 20.59 -6.21
CA ALA A 38 19.82 19.69 -6.67
C ALA A 38 20.25 18.89 -7.91
N SER A 39 20.88 19.55 -8.87
CA SER A 39 21.40 18.93 -10.09
C SER A 39 22.49 17.90 -9.79
N ASN A 40 23.39 18.18 -8.83
CA ASN A 40 24.43 17.26 -8.40
C ASN A 40 23.85 16.01 -7.72
N ILE A 41 22.84 16.17 -6.87
CA ILE A 41 22.13 15.03 -6.24
C ILE A 41 21.54 14.12 -7.32
N LEU A 42 20.92 14.69 -8.34
CA LEU A 42 20.30 13.98 -9.45
C LEU A 42 21.26 13.54 -10.55
N LYS A 43 22.57 13.85 -10.41
CA LYS A 43 23.65 13.58 -11.39
C LYS A 43 23.28 14.05 -12.80
N THR A 44 22.76 15.26 -12.89
CA THR A 44 22.37 15.91 -14.13
C THR A 44 22.87 17.36 -14.16
N ASN A 45 22.72 18.04 -15.28
CA ASN A 45 23.01 19.47 -15.35
C ASN A 45 21.71 20.28 -15.05
N PRO A 46 21.84 21.57 -14.67
CA PRO A 46 20.68 22.39 -14.33
C PRO A 46 19.61 22.49 -15.41
N ASN A 47 20.00 22.48 -16.68
CA ASN A 47 19.07 22.62 -17.81
C ASN A 47 18.21 21.36 -18.02
N ASP A 48 18.70 20.19 -17.61
CA ASP A 48 17.99 18.90 -17.74
C ASP A 48 17.30 18.44 -16.46
N LEU A 49 17.36 19.27 -15.41
CA LEU A 49 16.83 18.93 -14.08
C LEU A 49 15.35 18.50 -14.12
N GLU A 50 14.52 19.26 -14.84
CA GLU A 50 13.09 18.98 -14.97
C GLU A 50 12.84 17.62 -15.65
N ASN A 51 13.56 17.35 -16.74
CA ASN A 51 13.44 16.07 -17.46
C ASN A 51 13.87 14.90 -16.58
N ARG A 52 14.96 15.07 -15.81
CA ARG A 52 15.46 14.04 -14.90
C ARG A 52 14.48 13.74 -13.78
N ILE A 53 13.82 14.76 -13.22
CA ILE A 53 12.77 14.59 -12.21
C ILE A 53 11.58 13.83 -12.80
N LYS A 54 11.11 14.18 -14.01
CA LYS A 54 10.02 13.46 -14.68
C LYS A 54 10.37 11.98 -14.89
N GLN A 55 11.57 11.70 -15.40
CA GLN A 55 12.04 10.32 -15.57
C GLN A 55 12.03 9.53 -14.25
N LEU A 56 12.53 10.11 -13.15
CA LEU A 56 12.54 9.46 -11.85
C LEU A 56 11.13 9.18 -11.32
N LEU A 57 10.19 10.08 -11.55
CA LEU A 57 8.79 9.88 -11.17
C LEU A 57 8.15 8.74 -11.97
N ASP A 58 8.44 8.65 -13.27
CA ASP A 58 7.95 7.58 -14.14
C ASP A 58 8.59 6.23 -13.79
N GLU A 59 9.91 6.20 -13.56
CA GLU A 59 10.64 5.01 -13.10
C GLU A 59 10.08 4.52 -11.75
N LYS A 60 9.85 5.43 -10.80
CA LYS A 60 9.25 5.10 -9.51
C LYS A 60 7.88 4.46 -9.69
N LYS A 61 7.00 5.09 -10.50
CA LYS A 61 5.66 4.56 -10.77
C LYS A 61 5.70 3.18 -11.42
N LYS A 62 6.62 2.97 -12.36
CA LYS A 62 6.82 1.67 -13.00
C LYS A 62 7.25 0.62 -11.98
N LEU A 63 8.25 0.92 -11.14
CA LEU A 63 8.73 0.01 -10.10
C LEU A 63 7.64 -0.33 -9.07
N GLU A 64 6.81 0.65 -8.70
CA GLU A 64 5.66 0.41 -7.81
C GLU A 64 4.65 -0.56 -8.44
N ASN A 65 4.35 -0.40 -9.75
CA ASN A 65 3.47 -1.31 -10.48
C ASN A 65 4.09 -2.72 -10.63
N ASP A 66 5.37 -2.81 -10.98
CA ASP A 66 6.07 -4.09 -11.12
C ASP A 66 6.09 -4.83 -9.77
N LEU A 67 6.36 -4.11 -8.68
CA LEU A 67 6.30 -4.66 -7.33
C LEU A 67 4.90 -5.16 -6.97
N PHE A 68 3.86 -4.40 -7.33
CA PHE A 68 2.47 -4.79 -7.11
C PHE A 68 2.14 -6.08 -7.88
N GLU A 69 2.51 -6.18 -9.16
CA GLU A 69 2.28 -7.39 -9.95
C GLU A 69 3.04 -8.62 -9.42
N VAL A 70 4.27 -8.45 -8.94
CA VAL A 70 5.03 -9.54 -8.31
C VAL A 70 4.33 -10.01 -7.03
N LYS A 71 3.95 -9.09 -6.14
CA LYS A 71 3.20 -9.41 -4.91
C LYS A 71 1.88 -10.11 -5.21
N LYS A 72 1.17 -9.66 -6.23
CA LYS A 72 -0.09 -10.27 -6.70
C LYS A 72 0.12 -11.71 -7.17
N ARG A 73 1.18 -11.97 -7.94
CA ARG A 73 1.53 -13.34 -8.35
C ARG A 73 1.83 -14.25 -7.16
N PHE A 74 2.51 -13.72 -6.14
CA PHE A 74 2.69 -14.44 -4.88
C PHE A 74 1.37 -14.73 -4.15
N ALA A 75 0.45 -13.78 -4.14
CA ALA A 75 -0.87 -13.96 -3.54
C ALA A 75 -1.70 -15.02 -4.27
N SER A 76 -1.68 -15.04 -5.60
CA SER A 76 -2.44 -15.98 -6.43
C SER A 76 -1.76 -17.33 -6.68
N ASN A 77 -0.47 -17.49 -6.31
CA ASN A 77 0.36 -18.69 -6.53
C ASN A 77 0.37 -19.23 -7.98
N LYS A 78 0.20 -18.35 -8.97
CA LYS A 78 0.33 -18.72 -10.39
C LYS A 78 1.77 -19.16 -10.79
N ALA A 79 2.68 -19.30 -9.82
CA ALA A 79 4.12 -19.56 -10.06
C ALA A 79 4.58 -20.99 -9.80
N ALA A 80 3.72 -22.00 -9.79
CA ALA A 80 4.14 -23.41 -9.92
C ALA A 80 2.94 -24.34 -10.14
N ASP A 81 2.82 -24.89 -11.27
CA ASP A 81 2.45 -26.26 -11.74
C ASP A 81 1.50 -27.15 -10.88
N ASN A 82 0.74 -26.60 -9.94
CA ASN A 82 -0.26 -27.35 -9.18
C ASN A 82 -1.63 -26.75 -9.36
N ARG A 83 -2.50 -27.48 -10.04
CA ARG A 83 -3.89 -27.10 -10.39
C ARG A 83 -4.84 -26.98 -9.20
N ASP A 84 -4.36 -27.23 -7.95
CA ASP A 84 -5.17 -27.18 -6.72
C ASP A 84 -4.52 -26.25 -5.69
N ASN A 85 -4.72 -24.96 -5.89
CA ASN A 85 -4.16 -23.89 -5.03
C ASN A 85 -4.99 -23.63 -3.76
N PHE A 86 -5.82 -24.56 -3.33
CA PHE A 86 -6.67 -24.46 -2.16
C PHE A 86 -6.61 -25.77 -1.36
N GLU A 87 -6.82 -25.66 -0.07
CA GLU A 87 -7.08 -26.81 0.80
C GLU A 87 -8.59 -27.00 0.94
N LEU A 88 -9.03 -28.25 1.01
CA LEU A 88 -10.42 -28.57 1.35
C LEU A 88 -10.53 -28.72 2.87
N VAL A 89 -11.26 -27.80 3.49
CA VAL A 89 -11.56 -27.80 4.92
C VAL A 89 -13.07 -27.95 5.10
N ASN A 90 -13.51 -29.04 5.67
CA ASN A 90 -14.94 -29.36 5.85
C ASN A 90 -15.80 -29.19 4.58
N GLY A 91 -15.22 -29.52 3.40
CA GLY A 91 -15.87 -29.40 2.11
C GLY A 91 -15.86 -28.02 1.48
N VAL A 92 -15.20 -27.04 2.12
CA VAL A 92 -15.02 -25.66 1.65
C VAL A 92 -13.58 -25.47 1.14
N LYS A 93 -13.41 -24.84 -0.01
CA LYS A 93 -12.10 -24.46 -0.50
C LYS A 93 -11.54 -23.32 0.36
N PHE A 94 -10.37 -23.53 0.91
CA PHE A 94 -9.68 -22.57 1.75
C PHE A 94 -8.33 -22.17 1.12
N VAL A 95 -8.08 -20.86 1.04
CA VAL A 95 -6.81 -20.28 0.62
C VAL A 95 -6.28 -19.39 1.74
N GLY A 96 -5.25 -19.83 2.44
CA GLY A 96 -4.59 -19.04 3.50
C GLY A 96 -3.16 -18.69 3.11
N ARG A 97 -2.81 -17.39 3.08
CA ARG A 97 -1.46 -16.95 2.68
C ARG A 97 -0.95 -15.77 3.49
N ALA A 98 0.32 -15.87 3.87
CA ALA A 98 1.08 -14.77 4.45
C ALA A 98 1.91 -14.11 3.34
N ILE A 99 1.73 -12.80 3.12
CA ILE A 99 2.45 -12.01 2.11
C ILE A 99 3.17 -10.87 2.82
N PRO A 100 4.50 -10.89 2.92
CA PRO A 100 5.24 -9.88 3.67
C PRO A 100 5.16 -8.51 3.00
N ASN A 101 5.18 -7.45 3.81
CA ASN A 101 5.28 -6.05 3.37
C ASN A 101 4.19 -5.61 2.37
N VAL A 102 2.94 -6.05 2.58
CA VAL A 102 1.77 -5.64 1.78
C VAL A 102 0.88 -4.71 2.58
N HIS A 103 0.42 -3.63 1.95
CA HIS A 103 -0.51 -2.71 2.60
C HIS A 103 -1.93 -3.31 2.65
N PRO A 104 -2.76 -3.02 3.69
CA PRO A 104 -4.14 -3.54 3.77
C PRO A 104 -5.01 -3.29 2.53
N LYS A 105 -4.81 -2.16 1.84
CA LYS A 105 -5.52 -1.86 0.59
C LYS A 105 -5.16 -2.80 -0.55
N GLU A 106 -3.88 -3.19 -0.64
CA GLU A 106 -3.40 -4.15 -1.65
C GLU A 106 -3.92 -5.57 -1.35
N LEU A 107 -3.98 -5.97 -0.07
CA LEU A 107 -4.55 -7.26 0.33
C LEU A 107 -6.02 -7.38 -0.09
N LYS A 108 -6.80 -6.31 0.04
CA LYS A 108 -8.20 -6.29 -0.45
C LYS A 108 -8.29 -6.49 -1.95
N ALA A 109 -7.46 -5.75 -2.72
CA ALA A 109 -7.44 -5.90 -4.17
C ALA A 109 -7.08 -7.34 -4.60
N PHE A 110 -6.16 -8.00 -3.89
CA PHE A 110 -5.82 -9.39 -4.15
C PHE A 110 -6.99 -10.35 -3.84
N ILE A 111 -7.73 -10.11 -2.75
CA ILE A 111 -8.92 -10.90 -2.43
C ILE A 111 -10.01 -10.73 -3.50
N ASP A 112 -10.27 -9.50 -3.95
CA ASP A 112 -11.25 -9.22 -5.01
C ASP A 112 -10.96 -9.97 -6.31
N GLU A 113 -9.68 -10.29 -6.58
CA GLU A 113 -9.28 -11.06 -7.76
C GLU A 113 -9.26 -12.58 -7.51
N ILE A 114 -8.78 -13.03 -6.34
CA ILE A 114 -8.65 -14.46 -6.04
C ILE A 114 -10.01 -15.11 -5.77
N THR A 115 -10.91 -14.40 -5.09
CA THR A 115 -12.22 -14.93 -4.69
C THR A 115 -13.07 -15.38 -5.88
N PRO A 116 -13.19 -14.63 -7.00
CA PRO A 116 -13.89 -15.10 -8.19
C PRO A 116 -13.24 -16.30 -8.87
N GLU A 117 -11.88 -16.38 -8.88
CA GLU A 117 -11.15 -17.51 -9.47
C GLU A 117 -11.34 -18.81 -8.66
N LEU A 118 -11.57 -18.72 -7.35
CA LEU A 118 -11.82 -19.87 -6.47
C LEU A 118 -13.18 -20.52 -6.72
N GLY A 119 -14.14 -19.72 -7.21
CA GLY A 119 -15.54 -20.13 -7.47
C GLY A 119 -16.37 -20.18 -6.20
N SER A 120 -16.14 -21.14 -5.29
CA SER A 120 -16.78 -21.26 -3.98
C SER A 120 -15.71 -21.55 -2.93
N GLY A 121 -15.54 -20.66 -1.92
CA GLY A 121 -14.52 -20.83 -0.90
C GLY A 121 -14.25 -19.59 -0.05
N ILE A 122 -13.22 -19.71 0.77
CA ILE A 122 -12.78 -18.69 1.72
C ILE A 122 -11.31 -18.38 1.45
N VAL A 123 -10.97 -17.10 1.36
CA VAL A 123 -9.61 -16.59 1.13
C VAL A 123 -9.18 -15.77 2.34
N VAL A 124 -8.02 -16.10 2.92
CA VAL A 124 -7.41 -15.36 4.03
C VAL A 124 -6.04 -14.90 3.61
N LEU A 125 -5.86 -13.59 3.48
CA LEU A 125 -4.57 -12.99 3.24
C LEU A 125 -4.11 -12.20 4.46
N ALA A 126 -2.88 -12.46 4.89
CA ALA A 126 -2.27 -11.77 6.01
C ALA A 126 -0.93 -11.17 5.62
N SER A 127 -0.59 -10.02 6.18
CA SER A 127 0.68 -9.35 5.95
C SER A 127 1.26 -8.86 7.28
N ASN A 128 2.59 -8.97 7.38
CA ASN A 128 3.38 -8.31 8.41
C ASN A 128 4.10 -7.11 7.77
N LYS A 129 3.83 -5.91 8.27
CA LYS A 129 4.51 -4.69 7.90
C LYS A 129 4.78 -3.85 9.15
N ASP A 130 6.03 -3.45 9.36
CA ASP A 130 6.46 -2.67 10.53
C ASP A 130 5.99 -3.32 11.86
N ASP A 131 6.18 -4.64 11.98
CA ASP A 131 5.76 -5.51 13.10
C ASP A 131 4.25 -5.56 13.37
N LYS A 132 3.45 -4.94 12.53
CA LYS A 132 1.99 -4.94 12.63
C LYS A 132 1.38 -5.97 11.68
N ALA A 133 0.45 -6.76 12.20
CA ALA A 133 -0.36 -7.65 11.39
C ALA A 133 -1.49 -6.91 10.71
N SER A 134 -1.71 -7.24 9.44
CA SER A 134 -2.90 -6.85 8.68
C SER A 134 -3.49 -8.11 8.06
N ILE A 135 -4.77 -8.37 8.29
CA ILE A 135 -5.47 -9.57 7.83
C ILE A 135 -6.71 -9.14 7.08
N VAL A 136 -6.96 -9.76 5.94
CA VAL A 136 -8.20 -9.61 5.17
C VAL A 136 -8.75 -10.98 4.85
N VAL A 137 -10.05 -11.14 5.07
CA VAL A 137 -10.81 -12.37 4.80
C VAL A 137 -11.83 -12.08 3.72
N GLY A 138 -11.88 -12.91 2.68
CA GLY A 138 -12.89 -12.92 1.65
C GLY A 138 -13.68 -14.22 1.67
N VAL A 139 -14.98 -14.12 1.58
CA VAL A 139 -15.93 -15.27 1.53
C VAL A 139 -16.76 -15.12 0.27
N THR A 140 -16.87 -16.18 -0.53
CA THR A 140 -17.72 -16.17 -1.72
C THR A 140 -19.19 -16.03 -1.35
N LYS A 141 -19.97 -15.37 -2.20
CA LYS A 141 -21.37 -14.99 -1.91
C LYS A 141 -22.26 -16.16 -1.53
N ASP A 142 -22.03 -17.32 -2.11
CA ASP A 142 -22.75 -18.57 -1.83
C ASP A 142 -22.52 -19.10 -0.40
N LEU A 143 -21.38 -18.77 0.18
CA LEU A 143 -21.00 -19.20 1.54
C LEU A 143 -21.29 -18.16 2.63
N THR A 144 -21.68 -16.92 2.27
CA THR A 144 -21.94 -15.85 3.27
C THR A 144 -23.11 -16.17 4.21
N GLY A 145 -24.02 -17.05 3.83
CA GLY A 145 -25.09 -17.54 4.71
C GLY A 145 -24.62 -18.51 5.79
N ARG A 146 -23.45 -19.15 5.61
CA ARG A 146 -22.86 -20.10 6.56
C ARG A 146 -21.64 -19.55 7.27
N TYR A 147 -20.81 -18.77 6.58
CA TYR A 147 -19.59 -18.17 7.11
C TYR A 147 -19.58 -16.66 6.86
N SER A 148 -19.36 -15.88 7.90
CA SER A 148 -19.23 -14.43 7.81
C SER A 148 -17.75 -14.05 7.83
N ALA A 149 -17.28 -13.28 6.85
CA ALA A 149 -15.93 -12.74 6.85
C ALA A 149 -15.63 -11.90 8.11
N ILE A 150 -16.67 -11.26 8.69
CA ILE A 150 -16.55 -10.47 9.91
C ILE A 150 -16.20 -11.35 11.11
N ASP A 151 -16.84 -12.51 11.25
CA ASP A 151 -16.60 -13.40 12.36
C ASP A 151 -15.24 -14.08 12.23
N LEU A 152 -14.91 -14.54 11.03
CA LEU A 152 -13.63 -15.15 10.72
C LEU A 152 -12.46 -14.17 10.95
N VAL A 153 -12.59 -12.92 10.53
CA VAL A 153 -11.53 -11.92 10.73
C VAL A 153 -11.37 -11.53 12.20
N ARG A 154 -12.44 -11.62 13.03
CA ARG A 154 -12.35 -11.40 14.49
C ARG A 154 -11.51 -12.48 15.16
N ILE A 155 -11.68 -13.74 14.78
CA ILE A 155 -10.86 -14.87 15.25
C ILE A 155 -9.39 -14.60 14.93
N ALA A 156 -9.09 -14.26 13.68
CA ALA A 156 -7.74 -13.91 13.26
C ALA A 156 -7.15 -12.73 14.03
N SER A 157 -7.98 -11.70 14.26
CA SER A 157 -7.58 -10.50 15.00
C SER A 157 -7.17 -10.80 16.44
N GLN A 158 -7.91 -11.65 17.16
CA GLN A 158 -7.59 -12.06 18.53
C GLN A 158 -6.21 -12.74 18.60
N THR A 159 -5.88 -13.58 17.62
CA THR A 159 -4.58 -14.28 17.56
C THR A 159 -3.41 -13.31 17.43
N VAL A 160 -3.57 -12.22 16.67
CA VAL A 160 -2.53 -11.19 16.51
C VAL A 160 -2.60 -10.07 17.55
N GLY A 161 -3.41 -10.24 18.61
CA GLY A 161 -3.55 -9.26 19.70
C GLY A 161 -4.37 -8.03 19.32
N GLY A 162 -5.18 -8.09 18.26
CA GLY A 162 -6.08 -7.03 17.84
C GLY A 162 -7.37 -7.01 18.66
N GLN A 163 -8.08 -5.88 18.63
CA GLN A 163 -9.33 -5.68 19.38
C GLN A 163 -10.60 -5.93 18.53
N GLY A 164 -10.45 -6.52 17.36
CA GLY A 164 -11.55 -6.82 16.45
C GLY A 164 -11.26 -6.42 15.01
N GLY A 165 -12.27 -6.62 14.16
CA GLY A 165 -12.21 -6.29 12.75
C GLY A 165 -13.59 -5.86 12.25
N GLY A 166 -13.64 -5.37 11.02
CA GLY A 166 -14.87 -4.90 10.41
C GLY A 166 -14.89 -5.02 8.90
N GLY A 167 -16.06 -4.94 8.34
CA GLY A 167 -16.27 -5.06 6.90
C GLY A 167 -17.70 -5.49 6.59
N ARG A 168 -17.84 -6.20 5.50
CA ARG A 168 -19.08 -6.83 5.04
C ARG A 168 -19.00 -8.35 5.26
N PRO A 169 -20.14 -9.07 5.22
CA PRO A 169 -20.13 -10.55 5.33
C PRO A 169 -19.27 -11.25 4.26
N ASP A 170 -19.11 -10.65 3.09
CA ASP A 170 -18.32 -11.15 1.96
C ASP A 170 -16.82 -10.76 2.05
N MET A 171 -16.50 -9.65 2.77
CA MET A 171 -15.13 -9.19 2.93
C MET A 171 -14.95 -8.39 4.20
N ALA A 172 -14.02 -8.77 5.06
CA ALA A 172 -13.68 -8.06 6.28
C ALA A 172 -12.17 -7.98 6.48
N GLN A 173 -11.75 -6.96 7.24
CA GLN A 173 -10.36 -6.74 7.57
C GLN A 173 -10.16 -6.54 9.06
N ALA A 174 -8.99 -6.93 9.55
CA ALA A 174 -8.53 -6.65 10.91
C ALA A 174 -7.03 -6.42 10.93
N GLY A 175 -6.54 -5.99 12.08
CA GLY A 175 -5.11 -5.87 12.34
C GLY A 175 -4.80 -6.10 13.80
N GLY A 176 -3.51 -6.23 14.10
CA GLY A 176 -3.02 -6.37 15.45
C GLY A 176 -1.54 -6.01 15.58
N PRO A 177 -1.04 -5.86 16.81
CA PRO A 177 0.36 -5.46 17.04
C PRO A 177 1.36 -6.60 16.80
N ASN A 178 0.91 -7.87 16.76
CA ASN A 178 1.80 -9.02 16.70
C ASN A 178 1.93 -9.55 15.25
N GLY A 179 2.76 -8.89 14.43
CA GLY A 179 2.98 -9.26 13.04
C GLY A 179 3.63 -10.65 12.83
N GLU A 180 4.33 -11.18 13.83
CA GLU A 180 4.93 -12.52 13.81
C GLU A 180 3.88 -13.65 13.86
N LYS A 181 2.67 -13.39 14.40
CA LYS A 181 1.60 -14.39 14.59
C LYS A 181 0.62 -14.49 13.40
N ILE A 182 0.98 -13.95 12.23
CA ILE A 182 0.08 -14.01 11.06
C ILE A 182 -0.19 -15.45 10.60
N ALA A 183 0.78 -16.36 10.73
CA ALA A 183 0.60 -17.76 10.38
C ALA A 183 -0.40 -18.45 11.33
N ASP A 184 -0.31 -18.18 12.62
CA ASP A 184 -1.24 -18.70 13.62
C ASP A 184 -2.66 -18.16 13.40
N ALA A 185 -2.78 -16.91 13.00
CA ALA A 185 -4.06 -16.29 12.68
C ALA A 185 -4.73 -16.94 11.46
N ILE A 186 -3.97 -17.29 10.43
CA ILE A 186 -4.48 -18.03 9.26
C ILE A 186 -4.97 -19.43 9.71
N ASN A 187 -4.20 -20.13 10.54
CA ASN A 187 -4.56 -21.45 11.06
C ASN A 187 -5.82 -21.37 11.93
N ALA A 188 -5.94 -20.37 12.80
CA ALA A 188 -7.12 -20.18 13.64
C ALA A 188 -8.41 -19.98 12.80
N VAL A 189 -8.31 -19.25 11.67
CA VAL A 189 -9.44 -19.14 10.74
C VAL A 189 -9.75 -20.48 10.07
N LYS A 190 -8.71 -21.23 9.67
CA LYS A 190 -8.88 -22.55 9.06
C LYS A 190 -9.58 -23.55 9.99
N GLU A 191 -9.29 -23.52 11.28
CA GLU A 191 -9.92 -24.38 12.30
C GLU A 191 -11.37 -23.98 12.60
N ALA A 192 -11.75 -22.75 12.30
CA ALA A 192 -13.10 -22.21 12.52
C ALA A 192 -14.08 -22.46 11.33
N ILE A 193 -13.60 -23.08 10.26
CA ILE A 193 -14.37 -23.47 9.08
C ILE A 193 -14.80 -24.94 9.18
#